data_043da8e8bf0e4210acc2c456e311a841
#
_entry.id   043da8e8bf0e4210acc2c456e311a841
#
_cell.length_a   1.000
_cell.length_b   1.000
_cell.length_c   1.000
_cell.angle_alpha   90.00
_cell.angle_beta   90.00
_cell.angle_gamma   90.00
#
_symmetry.space_group_name_H-M   'P 1'
#
loop_
_entity.id
_entity.type
_entity.pdbx_description
1 polymer ?
#
loop_
_entity_poly.entity_id
_entity_poly.type
_entity_poly.pdbx_seq_one_letter_code
_entity_poly.pdbx_strand_id
1 'polypeptide(L)'
;AGSNFSPLWYTARHSKETIRGGSELAATAETSKNGLALDYATAWSYGKAETLNLLVPDFMGRESGTTFPADGQTAAVLNDYGLRGAAQQLSAYWGTQPYTGGPTYLGAAALFLALLGVLLVGGRDRWWIVAASLVMLLLAWGHHFMGLTELAYKYLPGYNKFRTVSMALVVVQWTVPL
;
A
#
# COMPACT_ATOMS: atom_id res chain seq x y z
N ALA A 1 20.28 -12.98 -11.81
CA ALA A 1 19.73 -11.68 -12.28
C ALA A 1 19.10 -11.76 -13.68
N GLY A 2 19.50 -12.71 -14.56
CA GLY A 2 19.01 -12.81 -15.93
C GLY A 2 17.65 -13.52 -16.13
N SER A 3 17.18 -14.29 -15.15
CA SER A 3 15.98 -15.13 -15.30
C SER A 3 14.67 -14.34 -15.53
N ASN A 4 14.60 -13.10 -15.05
CA ASN A 4 13.42 -12.25 -15.20
C ASN A 4 13.54 -11.22 -16.34
N PHE A 5 14.63 -11.24 -17.10
CA PHE A 5 14.83 -10.27 -18.19
C PHE A 5 13.81 -10.46 -19.31
N SER A 6 13.58 -11.68 -19.75
CA SER A 6 12.64 -11.97 -20.83
C SER A 6 11.19 -11.53 -20.54
N PRO A 7 10.58 -11.90 -19.39
CA PRO A 7 9.25 -11.40 -19.03
C PRO A 7 9.19 -9.87 -18.91
N LEU A 8 10.21 -9.25 -18.32
CA LEU A 8 10.26 -7.80 -18.18
C LEU A 8 10.38 -7.09 -19.53
N TRP A 9 11.25 -7.59 -20.41
CA TRP A 9 11.39 -7.09 -21.77
C TRP A 9 10.10 -7.19 -22.57
N TYR A 10 9.44 -8.36 -22.53
CA TYR A 10 8.18 -8.59 -23.22
C TYR A 10 7.09 -7.65 -22.69
N THR A 11 6.94 -7.56 -21.36
CA THR A 11 5.98 -6.66 -20.72
C THR A 11 6.24 -5.19 -21.09
N ALA A 12 7.50 -4.75 -21.06
CA ALA A 12 7.86 -3.39 -21.43
C ALA A 12 7.53 -3.09 -22.90
N ARG A 13 7.82 -4.03 -23.81
CA ARG A 13 7.57 -3.86 -25.25
C ARG A 13 6.09 -3.77 -25.58
N HIS A 14 5.25 -4.60 -24.94
CA HIS A 14 3.82 -4.65 -25.16
C HIS A 14 2.99 -3.77 -24.20
N SER A 15 3.64 -3.02 -23.32
CA SER A 15 2.95 -2.15 -22.38
C SER A 15 2.06 -1.11 -23.05
N LYS A 16 2.44 -0.67 -24.28
CA LYS A 16 1.68 0.29 -25.08
C LYS A 16 0.32 -0.23 -25.57
N GLU A 17 0.17 -1.55 -25.64
CA GLU A 17 -1.06 -2.24 -26.09
C GLU A 17 -2.02 -2.54 -24.93
N THR A 18 -1.65 -2.14 -23.71
CA THR A 18 -2.42 -2.35 -22.49
C THR A 18 -3.00 -1.04 -21.96
N ILE A 19 -3.93 -1.12 -21.02
CA ILE A 19 -4.48 0.04 -20.29
C ILE A 19 -3.39 0.93 -19.68
N ARG A 20 -2.20 0.38 -19.41
CA ARG A 20 -1.04 1.09 -18.88
C ARG A 20 -0.28 1.89 -19.92
N GLY A 21 -0.51 1.64 -21.19
CA GLY A 21 0.13 2.31 -22.31
C GLY A 21 -0.70 3.44 -22.92
N GLY A 22 -1.94 3.63 -22.48
CA GLY A 22 -2.85 4.60 -23.11
C GLY A 22 -3.43 4.09 -24.44
N SER A 23 -3.67 2.79 -24.57
CA SER A 23 -4.28 2.17 -25.75
C SER A 23 -5.63 2.84 -26.10
N GLU A 24 -5.90 3.07 -27.37
CA GLU A 24 -7.18 3.60 -27.86
C GLU A 24 -8.38 2.71 -27.50
N LEU A 25 -8.14 1.40 -27.30
CA LEU A 25 -9.16 0.45 -26.82
C LEU A 25 -9.53 0.64 -25.36
N ALA A 26 -8.73 1.36 -24.60
CA ALA A 26 -8.91 1.65 -23.18
C ALA A 26 -9.35 3.12 -22.95
N ALA A 27 -10.14 3.69 -23.86
CA ALA A 27 -10.72 5.03 -23.71
C ALA A 27 -11.80 5.04 -22.61
N THR A 28 -11.44 4.57 -21.44
CA THR A 28 -12.23 4.62 -20.20
C THR A 28 -11.68 5.70 -19.29
N ALA A 29 -12.50 6.12 -18.32
CA ALA A 29 -12.10 7.08 -17.27
C ALA A 29 -10.84 6.66 -16.48
N GLU A 30 -10.37 5.41 -16.68
CA GLU A 30 -9.24 4.80 -15.97
C GLU A 30 -7.87 5.08 -16.61
N THR A 31 -7.85 5.63 -17.86
CA THR A 31 -6.61 5.85 -18.63
C THR A 31 -6.37 7.32 -18.96
N SER A 32 -5.10 7.71 -18.92
CA SER A 32 -4.61 8.96 -19.47
C SER A 32 -3.85 8.71 -20.77
N LYS A 33 -3.53 9.77 -21.55
CA LYS A 33 -2.81 9.66 -22.83
C LYS A 33 -1.49 8.87 -22.77
N ASN A 34 -0.85 8.78 -21.58
CA ASN A 34 0.45 8.14 -21.40
C ASN A 34 0.52 7.16 -20.20
N GLY A 35 -0.60 6.68 -19.71
CA GLY A 35 -0.63 5.79 -18.56
C GLY A 35 -2.01 5.69 -17.91
N LEU A 36 -2.04 5.27 -16.67
CA LEU A 36 -3.27 5.22 -15.85
C LEU A 36 -3.69 6.64 -15.47
N ALA A 37 -5.00 6.90 -15.37
CA ALA A 37 -5.51 8.13 -14.79
C ALA A 37 -5.03 8.26 -13.33
N LEU A 38 -4.84 9.48 -12.86
CA LEU A 38 -4.30 9.74 -11.52
C LEU A 38 -5.16 9.10 -10.42
N ASP A 39 -6.47 9.27 -10.51
CA ASP A 39 -7.42 8.70 -9.53
C ASP A 39 -7.37 7.17 -9.49
N TYR A 40 -7.24 6.54 -10.68
CA TYR A 40 -7.12 5.11 -10.77
C TYR A 40 -5.75 4.60 -10.29
N ALA A 41 -4.67 5.32 -10.58
CA ALA A 41 -3.32 5.00 -10.10
C ALA A 41 -3.22 5.09 -8.56
N THR A 42 -4.03 5.97 -7.94
CA THR A 42 -4.05 6.19 -6.49
C THR A 42 -5.20 5.50 -5.77
N ALA A 43 -5.99 4.66 -6.46
CA ALA A 43 -7.15 3.99 -5.86
C ALA A 43 -6.80 3.13 -4.63
N TRP A 44 -5.59 2.53 -4.61
CA TRP A 44 -5.05 1.76 -3.47
C TRP A 44 -4.03 2.57 -2.69
N SER A 45 -4.44 3.75 -2.23
CA SER A 45 -3.64 4.59 -1.35
C SER A 45 -3.71 4.11 0.09
N TYR A 46 -2.56 4.09 0.75
CA TYR A 46 -2.46 3.73 2.15
C TYR A 46 -2.97 4.87 3.03
N GLY A 47 -3.86 4.57 3.97
CA GLY A 47 -4.41 5.58 4.86
C GLY A 47 -3.34 6.11 5.84
N LYS A 48 -3.43 7.40 6.18
CA LYS A 48 -2.51 7.98 7.17
C LYS A 48 -2.60 7.26 8.51
N ALA A 49 -3.81 6.95 8.97
CA ALA A 49 -4.02 6.17 10.19
C ALA A 49 -3.60 4.69 10.03
N GLU A 50 -3.67 4.15 8.80
CA GLU A 50 -3.19 2.79 8.51
C GLU A 50 -1.67 2.66 8.72
N THR A 51 -0.92 3.77 8.73
CA THR A 51 0.50 3.76 9.09
C THR A 51 0.75 3.15 10.46
N LEU A 52 -0.22 3.22 11.37
CA LEU A 52 -0.13 2.57 12.68
C LEU A 52 -0.15 1.04 12.60
N ASN A 53 -0.62 0.44 11.51
CA ASN A 53 -0.47 -1.00 11.27
C ASN A 53 0.99 -1.44 11.22
N LEU A 54 1.91 -0.56 10.80
CA LEU A 54 3.34 -0.86 10.79
C LEU A 54 3.89 -1.14 12.20
N LEU A 55 3.28 -0.51 13.23
CA LEU A 55 3.69 -0.60 14.63
C LEU A 55 2.81 -1.56 15.42
N VAL A 56 1.49 -1.54 15.19
CA VAL A 56 0.51 -2.31 15.94
C VAL A 56 -0.21 -3.25 14.97
N PRO A 57 -0.13 -4.57 15.19
CA PRO A 57 -0.81 -5.52 14.32
C PRO A 57 -2.32 -5.30 14.36
N ASP A 58 -2.97 -5.45 13.22
CA ASP A 58 -4.43 -5.37 13.06
C ASP A 58 -5.05 -4.03 13.54
N PHE A 59 -4.29 -2.92 13.61
CA PHE A 59 -4.79 -1.62 14.08
C PHE A 59 -6.00 -1.14 13.26
N MET A 60 -5.97 -1.31 11.94
CA MET A 60 -7.10 -1.05 11.04
C MET A 60 -7.82 -2.34 10.61
N GLY A 61 -7.76 -3.36 11.46
CA GLY A 61 -8.34 -4.66 11.19
C GLY A 61 -7.44 -5.57 10.35
N ARG A 62 -8.06 -6.62 9.81
CA ARG A 62 -7.37 -7.68 9.08
C ARG A 62 -7.55 -7.53 7.58
N GLU A 63 -7.47 -8.63 6.83
CA GLU A 63 -7.79 -8.63 5.41
C GLU A 63 -9.29 -8.38 5.17
N SER A 64 -9.61 -7.81 4.03
CA SER A 64 -11.00 -7.46 3.71
C SER A 64 -11.94 -8.66 3.56
N GLY A 65 -11.40 -9.84 3.29
CA GLY A 65 -12.17 -11.09 3.20
C GLY A 65 -12.45 -11.77 4.56
N THR A 66 -11.76 -11.33 5.62
CA THR A 66 -12.00 -11.87 6.96
C THR A 66 -13.24 -11.24 7.57
N THR A 67 -14.10 -12.08 8.13
CA THR A 67 -15.30 -11.68 8.89
C THR A 67 -15.14 -12.02 10.38
N PHE A 68 -16.04 -11.49 11.21
CA PHE A 68 -15.99 -11.77 12.63
C PHE A 68 -16.58 -13.15 12.92
N PRO A 69 -15.97 -13.93 13.84
CA PRO A 69 -16.50 -15.26 14.22
C PRO A 69 -17.88 -15.15 14.90
N ALA A 70 -18.72 -16.14 14.67
CA ALA A 70 -20.09 -16.18 15.17
C ALA A 70 -20.18 -16.25 16.71
N ASP A 71 -19.15 -16.80 17.34
CA ASP A 71 -18.99 -16.97 18.79
C ASP A 71 -18.15 -15.86 19.43
N GLY A 72 -17.75 -14.84 18.65
CA GLY A 72 -16.93 -13.74 19.12
C GLY A 72 -17.71 -12.67 19.90
N GLN A 73 -16.99 -11.83 20.64
CA GLN A 73 -17.57 -10.71 21.40
C GLN A 73 -18.36 -9.74 20.49
N THR A 74 -17.85 -9.47 19.28
CA THR A 74 -18.53 -8.62 18.30
C THR A 74 -19.89 -9.20 17.92
N ALA A 75 -19.97 -10.52 17.71
CA ALA A 75 -21.22 -11.18 17.39
C ALA A 75 -22.19 -11.14 18.58
N ALA A 76 -21.71 -11.30 19.81
CA ALA A 76 -22.53 -11.19 21.01
C ALA A 76 -23.18 -9.80 21.12
N VAL A 77 -22.37 -8.74 21.00
CA VAL A 77 -22.84 -7.35 21.03
C VAL A 77 -23.86 -7.08 19.92
N LEU A 78 -23.58 -7.49 18.69
CA LEU A 78 -24.52 -7.30 17.55
C LEU A 78 -25.83 -8.05 17.78
N ASN A 79 -25.79 -9.25 18.35
CA ASN A 79 -26.98 -10.02 18.69
C ASN A 79 -27.85 -9.33 19.74
N ASP A 80 -27.24 -8.67 20.74
CA ASP A 80 -27.94 -7.89 21.76
C ASP A 80 -28.68 -6.68 21.14
N TYR A 81 -28.14 -6.10 20.07
CA TYR A 81 -28.82 -5.07 19.27
C TYR A 81 -29.81 -5.63 18.23
N GLY A 82 -30.07 -6.93 18.22
CA GLY A 82 -31.01 -7.57 17.29
C GLY A 82 -30.43 -7.82 15.88
N LEU A 83 -29.14 -7.57 15.66
CA LEU A 83 -28.45 -7.74 14.38
C LEU A 83 -27.84 -9.14 14.25
N ARG A 84 -28.68 -10.17 14.38
CA ARG A 84 -28.22 -11.58 14.35
C ARG A 84 -27.62 -11.92 12.99
N GLY A 85 -26.44 -12.53 13.01
CA GLY A 85 -25.72 -12.94 11.81
C GLY A 85 -24.98 -11.80 11.09
N ALA A 86 -25.08 -10.56 11.54
CA ALA A 86 -24.39 -9.43 10.92
C ALA A 86 -22.86 -9.54 11.06
N ALA A 87 -22.36 -10.13 12.13
CA ALA A 87 -20.92 -10.31 12.35
C ALA A 87 -20.23 -11.04 11.21
N GLN A 88 -20.87 -12.07 10.64
CA GLN A 88 -20.31 -12.84 9.52
C GLN A 88 -20.40 -12.11 8.15
N GLN A 89 -21.12 -10.99 8.08
CA GLN A 89 -21.26 -10.17 6.87
C GLN A 89 -20.38 -8.92 6.90
N LEU A 90 -19.91 -8.53 8.09
CA LEU A 90 -19.03 -7.37 8.24
C LEU A 90 -17.58 -7.76 7.97
N SER A 91 -16.92 -6.99 7.12
CA SER A 91 -15.46 -7.11 6.93
C SER A 91 -14.74 -6.75 8.23
N ALA A 92 -13.71 -7.52 8.56
CA ALA A 92 -12.82 -7.20 9.66
C ALA A 92 -11.77 -6.13 9.32
N TYR A 93 -11.88 -5.49 8.17
CA TYR A 93 -11.05 -4.38 7.73
C TYR A 93 -11.86 -3.08 7.69
N TRP A 94 -11.31 -2.02 8.28
CA TRP A 94 -11.90 -0.68 8.31
C TRP A 94 -10.93 0.43 7.91
N GLY A 95 -9.88 0.08 7.14
CA GLY A 95 -8.98 1.04 6.53
C GLY A 95 -9.58 1.72 5.30
N THR A 96 -8.76 2.52 4.62
CA THR A 96 -9.21 3.36 3.50
C THR A 96 -9.06 2.69 2.13
N GLN A 97 -8.34 1.58 2.04
CA GLN A 97 -8.19 0.87 0.77
C GLN A 97 -9.49 0.16 0.38
N PRO A 98 -9.85 0.08 -0.90
CA PRO A 98 -11.06 -0.62 -1.35
C PRO A 98 -11.13 -2.06 -0.85
N TYR A 99 -10.00 -2.75 -0.86
CA TYR A 99 -9.78 -4.03 -0.22
C TYR A 99 -8.28 -4.27 -0.04
N THR A 100 -7.94 -5.13 0.92
CA THR A 100 -6.56 -5.51 1.22
C THR A 100 -6.46 -7.00 1.53
N GLY A 101 -5.33 -7.62 1.21
CA GLY A 101 -4.98 -8.99 1.61
C GLY A 101 -4.38 -9.08 3.01
N GLY A 102 -4.41 -8.00 3.75
CA GLY A 102 -3.93 -7.89 5.13
C GLY A 102 -3.07 -6.65 5.39
N PRO A 103 -3.01 -6.22 6.65
CA PRO A 103 -2.21 -5.07 7.04
C PRO A 103 -0.71 -5.39 6.96
N THR A 104 0.06 -4.38 6.54
CA THR A 104 1.52 -4.46 6.59
C THR A 104 1.99 -4.21 8.01
N TYR A 105 2.55 -5.23 8.65
CA TYR A 105 3.13 -5.12 10.00
C TYR A 105 4.64 -5.40 9.93
N LEU A 106 5.45 -4.50 10.50
CA LEU A 106 6.92 -4.60 10.47
C LEU A 106 7.49 -5.42 11.63
N GLY A 107 6.74 -5.55 12.69
CA GLY A 107 7.19 -6.18 13.93
C GLY A 107 7.74 -5.16 14.95
N ALA A 108 7.23 -5.21 16.18
CA ALA A 108 7.64 -4.28 17.23
C ALA A 108 9.15 -4.38 17.54
N ALA A 109 9.70 -5.59 17.52
CA ALA A 109 11.13 -5.80 17.74
C ALA A 109 11.99 -5.18 16.62
N ALA A 110 11.58 -5.35 15.35
CA ALA A 110 12.31 -4.77 14.21
C ALA A 110 12.28 -3.23 14.27
N LEU A 111 11.12 -2.63 14.57
CA LEU A 111 11.00 -1.18 14.72
C LEU A 111 11.82 -0.65 15.90
N PHE A 112 11.84 -1.36 17.02
CA PHE A 112 12.65 -0.99 18.17
C PHE A 112 14.15 -1.04 17.84
N LEU A 113 14.60 -2.09 17.16
CA LEU A 113 15.99 -2.23 16.73
C LEU A 113 16.37 -1.18 15.67
N ALA A 114 15.46 -0.87 14.74
CA ALA A 114 15.67 0.21 13.77
C ALA A 114 15.83 1.57 14.47
N LEU A 115 14.99 1.86 15.46
CA LEU A 115 15.11 3.08 16.25
C LEU A 115 16.44 3.16 16.98
N LEU A 116 16.87 2.06 17.62
CA LEU A 116 18.16 1.98 18.27
C LEU A 116 19.30 2.14 17.25
N GLY A 117 19.21 1.53 16.08
CA GLY A 117 20.16 1.68 14.99
C GLY A 117 20.31 3.15 14.57
N VAL A 118 19.20 3.84 14.33
CA VAL A 118 19.23 5.28 14.01
C VAL A 118 19.85 6.14 15.09
N LEU A 119 19.66 5.78 16.38
CA LEU A 119 20.18 6.54 17.50
C LEU A 119 21.65 6.26 17.79
N LEU A 120 22.05 5.00 17.72
CA LEU A 120 23.36 4.51 18.22
C LEU A 120 24.40 4.38 17.10
N VAL A 121 24.00 4.01 15.89
CA VAL A 121 24.93 3.84 14.78
C VAL A 121 25.36 5.21 14.24
N GLY A 122 26.64 5.49 14.30
CA GLY A 122 27.24 6.68 13.70
C GLY A 122 27.31 6.56 12.17
N GLY A 123 27.39 7.72 11.49
CA GLY A 123 27.60 7.75 10.04
C GLY A 123 26.48 8.39 9.24
N ARG A 124 26.77 8.62 7.96
CA ARG A 124 25.84 9.30 7.04
C ARG A 124 24.82 8.34 6.42
N ASP A 125 25.14 7.06 6.39
CA ASP A 125 24.34 6.04 5.69
C ASP A 125 22.96 5.83 6.34
N ARG A 126 22.86 5.95 7.67
CA ARG A 126 21.57 5.88 8.37
C ARG A 126 20.55 6.90 7.85
N TRP A 127 21.00 8.11 7.51
CA TRP A 127 20.10 9.19 7.11
C TRP A 127 19.48 8.99 5.74
N TRP A 128 20.23 8.40 4.79
CA TRP A 128 19.61 8.08 3.49
C TRP A 128 18.60 6.94 3.62
N ILE A 129 18.85 5.95 4.50
CA ILE A 129 17.90 4.86 4.78
C ILE A 129 16.61 5.43 5.38
N VAL A 130 16.72 6.28 6.40
CA VAL A 130 15.58 6.96 7.02
C VAL A 130 14.83 7.82 6.00
N ALA A 131 15.54 8.60 5.19
CA ALA A 131 14.95 9.44 4.18
C ALA A 131 14.23 8.60 3.11
N ALA A 132 14.83 7.52 2.64
CA ALA A 132 14.21 6.61 1.68
C ALA A 132 12.93 5.99 2.24
N SER A 133 12.98 5.49 3.48
CA SER A 133 11.80 4.93 4.16
C SER A 133 10.66 5.94 4.28
N LEU A 134 11.00 7.17 4.69
CA LEU A 134 10.02 8.24 4.84
C LEU A 134 9.40 8.64 3.49
N VAL A 135 10.22 8.83 2.46
CA VAL A 135 9.73 9.18 1.13
C VAL A 135 8.80 8.08 0.58
N MET A 136 9.17 6.81 0.74
CA MET A 136 8.35 5.70 0.27
C MET A 136 7.04 5.56 1.06
N LEU A 137 7.07 5.84 2.36
CA LEU A 137 5.86 5.90 3.18
C LEU A 137 4.92 7.02 2.72
N LEU A 138 5.47 8.22 2.46
CA LEU A 138 4.70 9.36 1.96
C LEU A 138 4.11 9.08 0.57
N LEU A 139 4.86 8.41 -0.30
CA LEU A 139 4.36 7.97 -1.61
C LEU A 139 3.25 6.92 -1.49
N ALA A 140 3.34 6.02 -0.49
CA ALA A 140 2.29 5.04 -0.24
C ALA A 140 0.96 5.67 0.19
N TRP A 141 0.98 6.87 0.78
CA TRP A 141 -0.25 7.61 1.11
C TRP A 141 -1.04 8.07 -0.12
N GLY A 142 -0.42 8.11 -1.30
CA GLY A 142 -1.09 8.37 -2.57
C GLY A 142 -2.02 9.58 -2.54
N HIS A 143 -3.33 9.38 -2.71
CA HIS A 143 -4.30 10.48 -2.72
C HIS A 143 -4.42 11.22 -1.38
N HIS A 144 -3.99 10.63 -0.27
CA HIS A 144 -3.95 11.33 1.03
C HIS A 144 -2.79 12.35 1.14
N PHE A 145 -1.85 12.34 0.17
CA PHE A 145 -0.76 13.32 0.06
C PHE A 145 -0.48 13.69 -1.40
N MET A 146 -1.47 14.32 -2.04
CA MET A 146 -1.49 14.62 -3.47
C MET A 146 -0.27 15.39 -3.97
N GLY A 147 0.26 16.35 -3.21
CA GLY A 147 1.39 17.17 -3.68
C GLY A 147 2.63 16.35 -4.06
N LEU A 148 3.00 15.36 -3.26
CA LEU A 148 4.11 14.45 -3.57
C LEU A 148 3.71 13.44 -4.65
N THR A 149 2.48 12.97 -4.62
CA THR A 149 1.94 11.99 -5.57
C THR A 149 1.89 12.56 -6.99
N GLU A 150 1.42 13.77 -7.17
CA GLU A 150 1.40 14.46 -8.47
C GLU A 150 2.82 14.71 -9.00
N LEU A 151 3.73 15.10 -8.13
CA LEU A 151 5.14 15.28 -8.49
C LEU A 151 5.76 13.96 -8.95
N ALA A 152 5.53 12.87 -8.21
CA ALA A 152 5.99 11.55 -8.61
C ALA A 152 5.33 11.06 -9.90
N TYR A 153 4.02 11.26 -10.04
CA TYR A 153 3.26 10.90 -11.24
C TYR A 153 3.79 11.62 -12.49
N LYS A 154 4.18 12.88 -12.36
CA LYS A 154 4.66 13.72 -13.47
C LYS A 154 6.12 13.45 -13.82
N TYR A 155 6.98 13.27 -12.84
CA TYR A 155 8.44 13.27 -13.03
C TYR A 155 9.09 11.90 -12.84
N LEU A 156 8.48 10.97 -12.08
CA LEU A 156 9.07 9.67 -11.86
C LEU A 156 8.70 8.71 -13.01
N PRO A 157 9.69 8.28 -13.82
CA PRO A 157 9.40 7.42 -14.97
C PRO A 157 8.77 6.10 -14.52
N GLY A 158 7.65 5.76 -15.14
CA GLY A 158 6.93 4.52 -14.86
C GLY A 158 5.98 4.57 -13.67
N TYR A 159 5.99 5.61 -12.83
CA TYR A 159 5.06 5.72 -11.70
C TYR A 159 3.59 5.65 -12.14
N ASN A 160 3.26 6.28 -13.26
CA ASN A 160 1.93 6.27 -13.87
C ASN A 160 1.52 4.94 -14.53
N LYS A 161 2.36 3.91 -14.45
CA LYS A 161 2.07 2.55 -14.95
C LYS A 161 1.58 1.60 -13.86
N PHE A 162 1.68 2.01 -12.60
CA PHE A 162 1.30 1.19 -11.44
C PHE A 162 0.00 1.73 -10.83
N ARG A 163 -0.89 0.80 -10.45
CA ARG A 163 -2.19 1.11 -9.87
C ARG A 163 -2.15 1.22 -8.34
N THR A 164 -1.20 0.56 -7.71
CA THR A 164 -1.19 0.37 -6.26
C THR A 164 0.01 1.09 -5.65
N VAL A 165 -0.19 2.35 -5.26
CA VAL A 165 0.87 3.18 -4.66
C VAL A 165 1.34 2.66 -3.31
N SER A 166 0.48 1.94 -2.57
CA SER A 166 0.84 1.29 -1.30
C SER A 166 1.95 0.23 -1.44
N MET A 167 2.24 -0.26 -2.67
CA MET A 167 3.40 -1.13 -2.92
C MET A 167 4.75 -0.45 -2.57
N ALA A 168 4.80 0.88 -2.47
CA ALA A 168 6.00 1.59 -2.01
C ALA A 168 6.43 1.17 -0.59
N LEU A 169 5.51 0.64 0.23
CA LEU A 169 5.82 0.11 1.56
C LEU A 169 6.80 -1.06 1.55
N VAL A 170 6.98 -1.76 0.43
CA VAL A 170 8.00 -2.82 0.32
C VAL A 170 9.39 -2.30 0.64
N VAL A 171 9.71 -1.07 0.26
CA VAL A 171 11.00 -0.45 0.59
C VAL A 171 11.13 -0.22 2.09
N VAL A 172 10.05 0.20 2.76
CA VAL A 172 10.01 0.36 4.22
C VAL A 172 10.25 -0.98 4.91
N GLN A 173 9.61 -2.06 4.41
CA GLN A 173 9.83 -3.42 4.92
C GLN A 173 11.28 -3.90 4.77
N TRP A 174 11.97 -3.41 3.75
CA TRP A 174 13.38 -3.74 3.51
C TRP A 174 14.34 -2.89 4.34
N THR A 175 14.05 -1.62 4.50
CA THR A 175 14.94 -0.66 5.14
C THR A 175 14.88 -0.69 6.67
N VAL A 176 13.73 -1.05 7.25
CA VAL A 176 13.57 -1.09 8.71
C VAL A 176 14.44 -2.17 9.37
N PRO A 177 14.62 -3.39 8.82
CA PRO A 177 15.51 -4.40 9.41
C PRO A 177 17.01 -4.14 9.21
N LEU A 178 17.40 -3.19 8.33
CA LEU A 178 18.81 -2.85 8.05
C LEU A 178 19.39 -1.94 9.11
#